data_e680f0ae325c08f4e274e9fe39ee136a
#
_entry.id   e680f0ae325c08f4e274e9fe39ee136a
#
_cell.length_a   1.000
_cell.length_b   1.000
_cell.length_c   1.000
_cell.angle_alpha   90.00
_cell.angle_beta   90.00
_cell.angle_gamma   90.00
#
_symmetry.space_group_name_H-M   'P 1'
#
loop_
_entity.id
_entity.type
_entity.pdbx_description
1 polymer ?
#
loop_
_entity_poly.entity_id
_entity_poly.type
_entity_poly.pdbx_seq_one_letter_code
_entity_poly.pdbx_strand_id
1 'polypeptide(L)'
;MGKYANGFYQPTNPGKYVGKKTPHYRSSWENTFMIFCDTNPAVINWASEPFMVPYRNPFTGRNTIYVPDFLIVYVDKNQKKHAEVIEVKPRKEIALEHARSERDRAAAILNMAKWTAARAWCANQGLTFRIVTEEDIFMGIKKTR
;
A
#
# COMPACT_ATOMS: atom_id res chain seq x y z
N MET A 1 -17.11 4.96 -10.50
CA MET A 1 -15.72 4.94 -10.40
C MET A 1 -15.27 4.56 -9.03
N GLY A 2 -14.15 4.70 -8.66
CA GLY A 2 -13.71 4.47 -7.33
C GLY A 2 -13.17 3.08 -7.11
N LYS A 3 -13.55 2.44 -6.01
CA LYS A 3 -12.93 1.19 -5.56
C LYS A 3 -13.06 0.01 -6.53
N TYR A 4 -13.97 0.09 -7.49
CA TYR A 4 -14.18 -1.01 -8.44
C TYR A 4 -13.36 -0.86 -9.71
N ALA A 5 -12.70 0.27 -9.90
CA ALA A 5 -11.83 0.45 -11.06
C ALA A 5 -10.63 -0.48 -10.91
N ASN A 6 -10.27 -1.18 -11.99
CA ASN A 6 -9.02 -1.93 -12.00
C ASN A 6 -8.42 -1.92 -13.39
N GLY A 7 -7.12 -2.12 -13.47
CA GLY A 7 -6.41 -2.14 -14.74
C GLY A 7 -4.91 -2.15 -14.52
N PHE A 8 -4.20 -1.98 -15.62
CA PHE A 8 -2.74 -1.92 -15.59
C PHE A 8 -2.29 -0.50 -15.88
N TYR A 9 -1.32 -0.04 -15.11
CA TYR A 9 -0.77 1.30 -15.29
C TYR A 9 0.50 1.23 -16.13
N GLN A 10 0.60 2.09 -17.12
CA GLN A 10 1.79 2.20 -17.96
C GLN A 10 2.64 3.36 -17.44
N PRO A 11 3.80 3.10 -16.81
CA PRO A 11 4.62 4.20 -16.30
C PRO A 11 5.10 5.14 -17.41
N THR A 12 5.00 6.45 -17.13
CA THR A 12 5.60 7.47 -18.00
C THR A 12 7.10 7.61 -17.73
N ASN A 13 7.53 7.23 -16.53
CA ASN A 13 8.93 7.27 -16.14
C ASN A 13 9.39 5.85 -15.77
N PRO A 14 9.54 4.97 -16.76
CA PRO A 14 9.78 3.55 -16.46
C PRO A 14 11.08 3.27 -15.70
N GLY A 15 12.05 4.17 -15.75
CA GLY A 15 13.27 4.02 -14.99
C GLY A 15 13.08 4.07 -13.47
N LYS A 16 11.96 4.63 -12.99
CA LYS A 16 11.63 4.65 -11.58
C LYS A 16 10.97 3.36 -11.10
N TYR A 17 10.34 2.63 -12.00
CA TYR A 17 9.61 1.42 -11.63
C TYR A 17 10.58 0.25 -11.52
N VAL A 18 10.65 -0.37 -10.35
CA VAL A 18 11.59 -1.46 -10.08
C VAL A 18 10.89 -2.80 -9.82
N GLY A 19 9.57 -2.85 -9.99
CA GLY A 19 8.83 -4.07 -9.78
C GLY A 19 9.02 -5.08 -10.91
N LYS A 20 8.83 -6.35 -10.57
CA LYS A 20 8.90 -7.44 -11.55
C LYS A 20 7.59 -7.62 -12.31
N LYS A 21 6.48 -7.20 -11.69
CA LYS A 21 5.15 -7.30 -12.30
C LYS A 21 4.76 -5.97 -12.93
N THR A 22 3.95 -6.02 -13.97
CA THR A 22 3.32 -4.81 -14.50
C THR A 22 2.45 -4.20 -13.40
N PRO A 23 2.52 -2.87 -13.16
CA PRO A 23 1.71 -2.25 -12.13
C PRO A 23 0.22 -2.50 -12.36
N HIS A 24 -0.44 -3.11 -11.38
CA HIS A 24 -1.84 -3.44 -11.46
C HIS A 24 -2.60 -2.74 -10.32
N TYR A 25 -3.51 -1.85 -10.67
CA TYR A 25 -4.36 -1.18 -9.67
C TYR A 25 -5.71 -1.88 -9.60
N ARG A 26 -6.20 -2.03 -8.38
CA ARG A 26 -7.48 -2.69 -8.08
C ARG A 26 -8.52 -1.69 -7.60
N SER A 27 -8.15 -0.42 -7.57
CA SER A 27 -9.04 0.69 -7.22
C SER A 27 -8.53 1.96 -7.85
N SER A 28 -9.40 2.96 -7.96
CA SER A 28 -8.99 4.26 -8.48
C SER A 28 -7.98 4.96 -7.56
N TRP A 29 -8.04 4.69 -6.26
CA TRP A 29 -7.08 5.26 -5.32
C TRP A 29 -5.69 4.68 -5.52
N GLU A 30 -5.60 3.39 -5.80
CA GLU A 30 -4.32 2.77 -6.15
C GLU A 30 -3.76 3.36 -7.44
N ASN A 31 -4.62 3.57 -8.44
CA ASN A 31 -4.19 4.21 -9.69
C ASN A 31 -3.67 5.62 -9.43
N THR A 32 -4.37 6.39 -8.59
CA THR A 32 -3.93 7.75 -8.21
C THR A 32 -2.57 7.71 -7.51
N PHE A 33 -2.38 6.74 -6.63
CA PHE A 33 -1.11 6.56 -5.94
C PHE A 33 0.02 6.21 -6.93
N MET A 34 -0.25 5.37 -7.91
CA MET A 34 0.73 5.01 -8.95
C MET A 34 1.16 6.23 -9.75
N ILE A 35 0.19 7.08 -10.12
CA ILE A 35 0.49 8.33 -10.83
C ILE A 35 1.39 9.21 -9.97
N PHE A 36 1.08 9.32 -8.67
CA PHE A 36 1.90 10.07 -7.74
C PHE A 36 3.33 9.51 -7.69
N CYS A 37 3.50 8.22 -7.54
CA CYS A 37 4.81 7.60 -7.48
C CYS A 37 5.61 7.84 -8.76
N ASP A 38 4.94 7.73 -9.90
CA ASP A 38 5.58 7.85 -11.20
C ASP A 38 6.02 9.29 -11.50
N THR A 39 5.23 10.26 -11.09
CA THR A 39 5.42 11.66 -11.50
C THR A 39 6.07 12.56 -10.44
N ASN A 40 6.10 12.16 -9.17
CA ASN A 40 6.66 13.01 -8.12
C ASN A 40 8.18 12.89 -8.09
N PRO A 41 8.91 14.02 -8.23
CA PRO A 41 10.38 13.98 -8.27
C PRO A 41 11.03 13.45 -6.99
N ALA A 42 10.36 13.55 -5.84
CA ALA A 42 10.90 13.05 -4.59
C ALA A 42 10.90 11.51 -4.53
N VAL A 43 10.09 10.86 -5.36
CA VAL A 43 10.05 9.39 -5.43
C VAL A 43 11.17 8.92 -6.34
N ILE A 44 12.07 8.10 -5.79
CA ILE A 44 13.21 7.56 -6.52
C ILE A 44 12.81 6.28 -7.26
N ASN A 45 12.16 5.36 -6.55
CA ASN A 45 11.73 4.08 -7.08
C ASN A 45 10.39 3.68 -6.49
N TRP A 46 9.66 2.82 -7.20
CA TRP A 46 8.43 2.24 -6.68
C TRP A 46 8.14 0.91 -7.36
N ALA A 47 7.31 0.09 -6.72
CA ALA A 47 6.89 -1.20 -7.25
C ALA A 47 5.49 -1.53 -6.80
N SER A 48 4.73 -2.21 -7.66
CA SER A 48 3.38 -2.69 -7.40
C SER A 48 3.46 -4.15 -6.96
N GLU A 49 2.73 -4.49 -5.88
CA GLU A 49 2.65 -5.86 -5.34
C GLU A 49 4.03 -6.51 -5.21
N PRO A 50 4.95 -5.87 -4.45
CA PRO A 50 6.37 -6.22 -4.50
C PRO A 50 6.77 -7.47 -3.72
N PHE A 51 6.02 -7.84 -2.66
CA PHE A 51 6.45 -8.87 -1.71
C PHE A 51 5.31 -9.79 -1.33
N MET A 52 5.67 -11.00 -0.91
CA MET A 52 4.74 -11.94 -0.31
C MET A 52 5.09 -12.07 1.17
N VAL A 53 4.21 -11.57 2.03
CA VAL A 53 4.43 -11.57 3.48
C VAL A 53 3.67 -12.73 4.10
N PRO A 54 4.36 -13.69 4.73
CA PRO A 54 3.65 -14.80 5.38
C PRO A 54 2.92 -14.31 6.62
N TYR A 55 1.70 -14.79 6.83
CA TYR A 55 0.96 -14.54 8.05
C TYR A 55 0.04 -15.72 8.35
N ARG A 56 -0.50 -15.73 9.56
CA ARG A 56 -1.44 -16.78 9.98
C ARG A 56 -2.84 -16.19 9.99
N ASN A 57 -3.76 -16.86 9.27
CA ASN A 57 -5.16 -16.43 9.24
C ASN A 57 -5.79 -16.72 10.61
N PRO A 58 -6.31 -15.69 11.31
CA PRO A 58 -6.85 -15.87 12.67
C PRO A 58 -8.13 -16.70 12.71
N PHE A 59 -8.85 -16.84 11.59
CA PHE A 59 -10.09 -17.60 11.55
C PHE A 59 -9.87 -19.06 11.22
N THR A 60 -8.90 -19.37 10.37
CA THR A 60 -8.64 -20.75 9.94
C THR A 60 -7.45 -21.37 10.65
N GLY A 61 -6.58 -20.56 11.23
CA GLY A 61 -5.33 -21.01 11.83
C GLY A 61 -4.28 -21.45 10.82
N ARG A 62 -4.55 -21.27 9.54
CA ARG A 62 -3.64 -21.70 8.47
C ARG A 62 -2.65 -20.59 8.12
N ASN A 63 -1.44 -21.01 7.76
CA ASN A 63 -0.45 -20.10 7.21
C ASN A 63 -0.83 -19.76 5.78
N THR A 64 -0.71 -18.48 5.43
CA THR A 64 -1.02 -17.98 4.11
C THR A 64 -0.11 -16.79 3.82
N ILE A 65 -0.36 -16.09 2.74
CA ILE A 65 0.46 -14.92 2.35
C ILE A 65 -0.42 -13.70 2.15
N TYR A 66 0.18 -12.55 2.41
CA TYR A 66 -0.38 -11.24 2.18
C TYR A 66 0.55 -10.49 1.22
N VAL A 67 -0.01 -9.88 0.19
CA VAL A 67 0.75 -9.09 -0.78
C VAL A 67 0.38 -7.62 -0.59
N PRO A 68 1.28 -6.82 0.00
CA PRO A 68 1.05 -5.37 0.13
C PRO A 68 0.97 -4.70 -1.25
N ASP A 69 0.32 -3.54 -1.30
CA ASP A 69 0.07 -2.87 -2.58
C ASP A 69 1.33 -2.32 -3.23
N PHE A 70 2.22 -1.68 -2.47
CA PHE A 70 3.35 -0.97 -3.06
C PHE A 70 4.61 -0.99 -2.20
N LEU A 71 5.74 -0.82 -2.86
CA LEU A 71 6.98 -0.36 -2.26
C LEU A 71 7.25 1.02 -2.84
N ILE A 72 7.67 1.96 -1.99
CA ILE A 72 8.07 3.29 -2.43
C ILE A 72 9.40 3.67 -1.75
N VAL A 73 10.33 4.19 -2.54
CA VAL A 73 11.59 4.74 -2.05
C VAL A 73 11.60 6.21 -2.43
N TYR A 74 11.72 7.08 -1.43
CA TYR A 74 11.65 8.52 -1.67
C TYR A 74 12.61 9.26 -0.74
N VAL A 75 12.86 10.54 -1.07
CA VAL A 75 13.62 11.44 -0.21
C VAL A 75 12.69 12.50 0.35
N ASP A 76 12.89 12.84 1.61
CA ASP A 76 12.10 13.90 2.25
C ASP A 76 12.75 15.27 2.01
N LYS A 77 12.14 16.32 2.55
CA LYS A 77 12.64 17.69 2.38
C LYS A 77 14.04 17.90 2.97
N ASN A 78 14.48 17.03 3.87
CA ASN A 78 15.82 17.07 4.47
C ASN A 78 16.80 16.16 3.72
N GLN A 79 16.43 15.68 2.53
CA GLN A 79 17.23 14.78 1.70
C GLN A 79 17.48 13.43 2.33
N LYS A 80 16.67 13.07 3.33
CA LYS A 80 16.74 11.75 3.95
C LYS A 80 15.93 10.76 3.14
N LYS A 81 16.53 9.60 2.89
CA LYS A 81 15.92 8.54 2.08
C LYS A 81 15.04 7.64 2.95
N HIS A 82 13.88 7.30 2.44
CA HIS A 82 12.92 6.41 3.10
C HIS A 82 12.54 5.27 2.15
N ALA A 83 12.35 4.08 2.69
CA ALA A 83 11.84 2.93 1.96
C ALA A 83 10.64 2.38 2.73
N GLU A 84 9.46 2.47 2.16
CA GLU A 84 8.21 2.10 2.82
C GLU A 84 7.41 1.11 2.00
N VAL A 85 6.80 0.16 2.68
CA VAL A 85 5.83 -0.77 2.11
C VAL A 85 4.46 -0.20 2.41
N ILE A 86 3.64 -0.03 1.38
CA ILE A 86 2.38 0.73 1.45
C ILE A 86 1.18 -0.17 1.19
N GLU A 87 0.17 -0.01 2.02
CA GLU A 87 -1.16 -0.57 1.79
C GLU A 87 -2.12 0.61 1.63
N VAL A 88 -2.83 0.67 0.51
CA VAL A 88 -3.84 1.69 0.26
C VAL A 88 -5.18 1.16 0.73
N LYS A 89 -5.83 1.85 1.65
CA LYS A 89 -7.08 1.38 2.25
C LYS A 89 -8.01 2.54 2.57
N PRO A 90 -9.31 2.43 2.27
CA PRO A 90 -10.27 3.43 2.74
C PRO A 90 -10.23 3.54 4.26
N ARG A 91 -10.26 4.76 4.76
CA ARG A 91 -10.21 5.01 6.20
C ARG A 91 -11.29 4.24 6.97
N LYS A 92 -12.48 4.15 6.41
CA LYS A 92 -13.61 3.44 7.04
C LYS A 92 -13.36 1.94 7.21
N GLU A 93 -12.38 1.37 6.51
CA GLU A 93 -12.07 -0.06 6.57
C GLU A 93 -10.89 -0.38 7.48
N ILE A 94 -10.31 0.62 8.15
CA ILE A 94 -9.09 0.41 8.94
C ILE A 94 -9.38 -0.09 10.35
N ALA A 95 -10.37 0.48 11.04
CA ALA A 95 -10.57 0.23 12.46
C ALA A 95 -11.86 -0.55 12.73
N LEU A 96 -11.80 -1.40 13.76
CA LEU A 96 -12.96 -2.16 14.25
C LEU A 96 -14.12 -1.25 14.63
N GLU A 97 -13.83 -0.07 15.14
CA GLU A 97 -14.84 0.89 15.57
C GLU A 97 -15.73 1.38 14.44
N HIS A 98 -15.28 1.24 13.19
CA HIS A 98 -16.05 1.59 12.00
C HIS A 98 -16.83 0.40 11.43
N ALA A 99 -16.64 -0.78 12.01
CA ALA A 99 -17.31 -1.98 11.53
C ALA A 99 -18.79 -1.97 11.95
N ARG A 100 -19.69 -2.18 10.98
CA ARG A 100 -21.12 -2.12 11.20
C ARG A 100 -21.81 -3.49 11.14
N SER A 101 -21.08 -4.52 10.74
CA SER A 101 -21.62 -5.87 10.60
C SER A 101 -20.60 -6.90 11.03
N GLU A 102 -21.05 -8.14 11.18
CA GLU A 102 -20.14 -9.28 11.43
C GLU A 102 -19.09 -9.40 10.34
N ARG A 103 -19.51 -9.21 9.10
CA ARG A 103 -18.61 -9.27 7.95
C ARG A 103 -17.54 -8.19 8.02
N ASP A 104 -17.93 -6.97 8.38
CA ASP A 104 -16.98 -5.85 8.50
C ASP A 104 -16.00 -6.10 9.64
N ARG A 105 -16.48 -6.64 10.76
CA ARG A 105 -15.61 -6.98 11.89
C ARG A 105 -14.61 -8.07 11.52
N ALA A 106 -15.07 -9.10 10.83
CA ALA A 106 -14.18 -10.17 10.37
C ALA A 106 -13.10 -9.63 9.43
N ALA A 107 -13.48 -8.76 8.51
CA ALA A 107 -12.53 -8.13 7.59
C ALA A 107 -11.51 -7.29 8.35
N ALA A 108 -11.94 -6.53 9.35
CA ALA A 108 -11.04 -5.70 10.15
C ALA A 108 -10.04 -6.56 10.93
N ILE A 109 -10.52 -7.65 11.52
CA ILE A 109 -9.66 -8.58 12.27
C ILE A 109 -8.62 -9.20 11.34
N LEU A 110 -9.03 -9.62 10.14
CA LEU A 110 -8.12 -10.19 9.15
C LEU A 110 -7.05 -9.18 8.74
N ASN A 111 -7.46 -7.93 8.48
CA ASN A 111 -6.53 -6.87 8.13
C ASN A 111 -5.52 -6.60 9.25
N MET A 112 -5.97 -6.62 10.50
CA MET A 112 -5.07 -6.44 11.65
C MET A 112 -3.99 -7.52 11.69
N ALA A 113 -4.37 -8.78 11.41
CA ALA A 113 -3.42 -9.89 11.35
C ALA A 113 -2.40 -9.69 10.23
N LYS A 114 -2.87 -9.32 9.05
CA LYS A 114 -2.01 -9.06 7.90
C LYS A 114 -1.02 -7.93 8.18
N TRP A 115 -1.51 -6.83 8.74
CA TRP A 115 -0.69 -5.63 8.96
C TRP A 115 0.31 -5.82 10.10
N THR A 116 -0.06 -6.56 11.14
CA THR A 116 0.88 -6.90 12.21
C THR A 116 2.03 -7.73 11.64
N ALA A 117 1.71 -8.73 10.82
CA ALA A 117 2.74 -9.54 10.17
C ALA A 117 3.61 -8.70 9.22
N ALA A 118 2.98 -7.79 8.48
CA ALA A 118 3.70 -6.93 7.55
C ALA A 118 4.67 -6.00 8.28
N ARG A 119 4.27 -5.43 9.43
CA ARG A 119 5.16 -4.58 10.21
C ARG A 119 6.39 -5.33 10.68
N ALA A 120 6.21 -6.54 11.18
CA ALA A 120 7.32 -7.37 11.66
C ALA A 120 8.23 -7.79 10.49
N TRP A 121 7.63 -8.21 9.39
CA TRP A 121 8.37 -8.60 8.20
C TRP A 121 9.20 -7.44 7.66
N CYS A 122 8.60 -6.26 7.56
CA CYS A 122 9.27 -5.07 7.07
C CYS A 122 10.43 -4.67 7.98
N ALA A 123 10.23 -4.72 9.30
CA ALA A 123 11.28 -4.39 10.26
C ALA A 123 12.52 -5.29 10.04
N ASN A 124 12.31 -6.57 9.77
CA ASN A 124 13.41 -7.50 9.50
C ASN A 124 14.11 -7.20 8.18
N GLN A 125 13.44 -6.51 7.26
CA GLN A 125 14.01 -6.16 5.95
C GLN A 125 14.58 -4.74 5.91
N GLY A 126 14.56 -4.03 7.05
CA GLY A 126 14.98 -2.64 7.08
C GLY A 126 13.99 -1.68 6.41
N LEU A 127 12.72 -2.08 6.34
CA LEU A 127 11.65 -1.30 5.72
C LEU A 127 10.63 -0.88 6.77
N THR A 128 9.81 0.11 6.44
CA THR A 128 8.69 0.56 7.26
C THR A 128 7.39 0.22 6.54
N PHE A 129 6.40 -0.26 7.28
CA PHE A 129 5.07 -0.52 6.73
C PHE A 129 4.15 0.64 7.09
N ARG A 130 3.39 1.13 6.11
CA ARG A 130 2.46 2.25 6.32
C ARG A 130 1.16 2.04 5.57
N ILE A 131 0.05 2.40 6.21
CA ILE A 131 -1.27 2.38 5.57
C ILE A 131 -1.55 3.79 5.09
N VAL A 132 -1.94 3.90 3.82
CA VAL A 132 -2.26 5.16 3.17
C VAL A 132 -3.77 5.18 2.89
N THR A 133 -4.43 6.21 3.37
CA THR A 133 -5.87 6.39 3.15
C THR A 133 -6.11 7.41 2.06
N GLU A 134 -7.39 7.58 1.67
CA GLU A 134 -7.78 8.62 0.72
C GLU A 134 -7.34 10.01 1.19
N GLU A 135 -7.35 10.26 2.49
CA GLU A 135 -6.91 11.55 3.01
C GLU A 135 -5.44 11.79 2.71
N ASP A 136 -4.61 10.78 2.94
CA ASP A 136 -3.16 10.88 2.68
C ASP A 136 -2.88 11.10 1.20
N ILE A 137 -3.60 10.39 0.34
CA ILE A 137 -3.41 10.50 -1.10
C ILE A 137 -3.70 11.92 -1.57
N PHE A 138 -4.85 12.46 -1.17
CA PHE A 138 -5.24 13.81 -1.60
C PHE A 138 -4.36 14.89 -0.98
N MET A 139 -4.04 14.77 0.30
CA MET A 139 -3.15 15.72 0.99
C MET A 139 -1.75 15.69 0.39
N GLY A 140 -1.23 14.50 0.11
CA GLY A 140 0.08 14.34 -0.49
C GLY A 140 0.17 14.99 -1.86
N ILE A 141 -0.84 14.81 -2.69
CA ILE A 141 -0.89 15.42 -4.01
C ILE A 141 -0.88 16.95 -3.91
N LYS A 142 -1.66 17.50 -2.98
CA LYS A 142 -1.68 18.96 -2.76
C LYS A 142 -0.34 19.50 -2.30
N LYS A 143 0.33 18.78 -1.41
CA LYS A 143 1.62 19.22 -0.84
C LYS A 143 2.76 19.17 -1.84
N THR A 144 2.63 18.37 -2.90
CA THR A 144 3.71 18.21 -3.88
C THR A 144 3.65 19.21 -5.02
N ARG A 145 2.64 20.06 -5.04
CA ARG A 145 2.51 21.09 -6.07
C ARG A 145 3.41 22.27 -5.82
#